data_4378ef1a34580ae62d6eadf5f8cb5182
#
_entry.id   4378ef1a34580ae62d6eadf5f8cb5182
#
_cell.length_a   1.000
_cell.length_b   1.000
_cell.length_c   1.000
_cell.angle_alpha   90.00
_cell.angle_beta   90.00
_cell.angle_gamma   90.00
#
_symmetry.space_group_name_H-M   'P 1'
#
loop_
_entity.id
_entity.type
_entity.pdbx_description
1 polymer ?
#
loop_
_entity_poly.entity_id
_entity_poly.type
_entity_poly.pdbx_seq_one_letter_code
_entity_poly.pdbx_strand_id
1 'polypeptide(L)'
;MSTSSTSAPDAGARATSAPTSASTPALISADQLRALMASPTPPLIIDARFDLADTAAGERAHAAGHLPGAFHLHLDRDLSGPKQDAFGGFRGRHPLPEREAFAATLAAIGMTPGRLLVAYDAADGMYAARVWWMLRWLGHDRVAVLDGGFAAWQQAGGPVDTDTPSAATPGRFLPGEPLEHPLQAQELLTQLGRVRLIDARAGERFRGEVEPLDTQAGHIPGASNRFFKSNLTPEGRFKPPAQLREEFTALLGPQGAAGTVHQCGSGVTACHNLLAMHHAGLTGSRLYPGSWSEWSANPRLPLAKG
;
A
#
# COMPACT_ATOMS: atom_id res chain seq x y z
N MET A 1 -62.44 16.46 -45.15
CA MET A 1 -61.27 15.61 -45.43
C MET A 1 -60.42 15.63 -44.16
N SER A 2 -60.60 14.62 -43.32
CA SER A 2 -59.89 14.46 -42.03
C SER A 2 -58.64 13.63 -42.24
N THR A 3 -57.50 14.10 -41.83
CA THR A 3 -56.24 13.28 -41.77
C THR A 3 -55.92 13.03 -40.32
N SER A 4 -56.06 11.75 -39.91
CA SER A 4 -55.66 11.24 -38.61
C SER A 4 -54.17 11.03 -38.58
N SER A 5 -53.50 11.62 -37.62
CA SER A 5 -52.08 11.42 -37.28
C SER A 5 -52.00 10.45 -36.11
N THR A 6 -51.43 9.27 -36.37
CA THR A 6 -51.20 8.21 -35.39
C THR A 6 -49.80 8.39 -34.80
N SER A 7 -49.71 8.69 -33.51
CA SER A 7 -48.42 8.73 -32.73
C SER A 7 -48.07 7.34 -32.30
N ALA A 8 -46.84 6.88 -32.58
CA ALA A 8 -46.23 5.64 -32.04
C ALA A 8 -45.73 5.88 -30.60
N PRO A 9 -45.75 4.86 -29.72
CA PRO A 9 -45.22 4.98 -28.37
C PRO A 9 -43.70 4.80 -28.36
N ASP A 10 -43.05 5.73 -27.70
CA ASP A 10 -41.61 5.73 -27.37
C ASP A 10 -41.29 4.59 -26.39
N ALA A 11 -40.55 3.62 -26.84
CA ALA A 11 -40.05 2.52 -26.01
C ALA A 11 -38.76 2.96 -25.29
N GLY A 12 -38.91 3.60 -24.14
CA GLY A 12 -37.80 3.94 -23.24
C GLY A 12 -37.02 2.69 -22.79
N ALA A 13 -35.87 2.44 -23.40
CA ALA A 13 -34.91 1.44 -22.97
C ALA A 13 -34.37 1.79 -21.59
N ARG A 14 -34.86 1.11 -20.56
CA ARG A 14 -34.20 1.12 -19.22
C ARG A 14 -32.82 0.50 -19.36
N ALA A 15 -31.77 1.30 -19.24
CA ALA A 15 -30.43 0.83 -19.04
C ALA A 15 -30.38 0.07 -17.70
N THR A 16 -30.25 -1.24 -17.76
CA THR A 16 -29.95 -2.07 -16.61
C THR A 16 -28.53 -1.76 -16.15
N SER A 17 -28.41 -1.01 -15.04
CA SER A 17 -27.14 -0.82 -14.35
C SER A 17 -26.56 -2.21 -14.01
N ALA A 18 -25.37 -2.48 -14.53
CA ALA A 18 -24.59 -3.66 -14.14
C ALA A 18 -24.43 -3.70 -12.61
N PRO A 19 -24.44 -4.86 -11.96
CA PRO A 19 -24.26 -4.97 -10.53
C PRO A 19 -22.90 -4.40 -10.18
N THR A 20 -22.87 -3.38 -9.33
CA THR A 20 -21.64 -2.85 -8.72
C THR A 20 -20.94 -4.01 -8.01
N SER A 21 -19.83 -4.49 -8.55
CA SER A 21 -19.02 -5.51 -7.88
C SER A 21 -18.65 -4.96 -6.50
N ALA A 22 -18.98 -5.71 -5.44
CA ALA A 22 -18.61 -5.33 -4.08
C ALA A 22 -17.09 -5.07 -4.04
N SER A 23 -16.67 -3.89 -3.60
CA SER A 23 -15.26 -3.53 -3.51
C SER A 23 -14.54 -4.50 -2.57
N THR A 24 -13.36 -4.96 -2.97
CA THR A 24 -12.51 -5.83 -2.13
C THR A 24 -12.17 -5.08 -0.84
N PRO A 25 -12.42 -5.64 0.36
CA PRO A 25 -12.00 -5.03 1.61
C PRO A 25 -10.47 -4.91 1.65
N ALA A 26 -9.96 -3.78 2.13
CA ALA A 26 -8.51 -3.54 2.21
C ALA A 26 -7.81 -4.45 3.24
N LEU A 27 -8.56 -4.88 4.26
CA LEU A 27 -8.11 -5.79 5.32
C LEU A 27 -9.01 -7.02 5.38
N ILE A 28 -8.41 -8.19 5.61
CA ILE A 28 -9.13 -9.43 5.82
C ILE A 28 -8.60 -10.17 7.06
N SER A 29 -9.47 -10.91 7.73
CA SER A 29 -9.08 -11.76 8.85
C SER A 29 -8.47 -13.09 8.38
N ALA A 30 -7.82 -13.81 9.29
CA ALA A 30 -7.29 -15.17 9.03
C ALA A 30 -8.41 -16.15 8.63
N ASP A 31 -9.59 -16.06 9.23
CA ASP A 31 -10.73 -16.93 8.88
C ASP A 31 -11.28 -16.62 7.49
N GLN A 32 -11.37 -15.32 7.13
CA GLN A 32 -11.74 -14.92 5.77
C GLN A 32 -10.73 -15.41 4.74
N LEU A 33 -9.43 -15.27 5.03
CA LEU A 33 -8.37 -15.78 4.14
C LEU A 33 -8.48 -17.30 3.98
N ARG A 34 -8.68 -18.04 5.08
CA ARG A 34 -8.84 -19.51 5.03
C ARG A 34 -10.02 -19.93 4.13
N ALA A 35 -11.15 -19.24 4.25
CA ALA A 35 -12.30 -19.50 3.39
C ALA A 35 -12.01 -19.19 1.91
N LEU A 36 -11.28 -18.12 1.62
CA LEU A 36 -10.86 -17.75 0.27
C LEU A 36 -9.87 -18.77 -0.33
N MET A 37 -8.92 -19.28 0.46
CA MET A 37 -7.97 -20.31 0.03
C MET A 37 -8.64 -21.63 -0.34
N ALA A 38 -9.76 -21.96 0.31
CA ALA A 38 -10.58 -23.15 -0.01
C ALA A 38 -11.56 -22.94 -1.18
N SER A 39 -11.64 -21.75 -1.75
CA SER A 39 -12.54 -21.41 -2.85
C SER A 39 -12.04 -21.93 -4.21
N PRO A 40 -12.90 -22.06 -5.23
CA PRO A 40 -12.49 -22.45 -6.59
C PRO A 40 -11.47 -21.50 -7.24
N THR A 41 -11.38 -20.27 -6.76
CA THR A 41 -10.44 -19.24 -7.25
C THR A 41 -9.63 -18.68 -6.08
N PRO A 42 -8.65 -19.44 -5.57
CA PRO A 42 -7.88 -19.03 -4.42
C PRO A 42 -7.03 -17.79 -4.74
N PRO A 43 -6.81 -16.91 -3.74
CA PRO A 43 -5.99 -15.72 -3.92
C PRO A 43 -4.53 -16.08 -4.22
N LEU A 44 -3.81 -15.16 -4.84
CA LEU A 44 -2.35 -15.15 -4.80
C LEU A 44 -1.92 -14.62 -3.44
N ILE A 45 -1.08 -15.35 -2.72
CA ILE A 45 -0.62 -14.96 -1.38
C ILE A 45 0.81 -14.49 -1.45
N ILE A 46 1.09 -13.34 -0.86
CA ILE A 46 2.43 -12.72 -0.81
C ILE A 46 2.88 -12.61 0.63
N ASP A 47 4.03 -13.21 0.89
CA ASP A 47 4.83 -13.00 2.09
C ASP A 47 5.77 -11.81 1.86
N ALA A 48 5.53 -10.72 2.54
CA ALA A 48 6.33 -9.50 2.45
C ALA A 48 7.23 -9.32 3.70
N ARG A 49 7.51 -10.38 4.47
CA ARG A 49 8.39 -10.29 5.64
C ARG A 49 9.78 -9.80 5.26
N PHE A 50 10.28 -8.84 6.03
CA PHE A 50 11.56 -8.19 5.79
C PHE A 50 12.08 -7.59 7.08
N ASP A 51 13.39 -7.40 7.19
CA ASP A 51 14.04 -6.68 8.28
C ASP A 51 15.11 -5.73 7.70
N LEU A 52 15.10 -4.46 8.13
CA LEU A 52 16.05 -3.45 7.64
C LEU A 52 17.49 -3.69 8.11
N ALA A 53 17.66 -4.32 9.28
CA ALA A 53 18.98 -4.62 9.85
C ALA A 53 19.57 -5.93 9.27
N ASP A 54 18.69 -6.85 8.82
CA ASP A 54 19.06 -8.13 8.25
C ASP A 54 18.16 -8.43 7.05
N THR A 55 18.54 -7.94 5.89
CA THR A 55 17.72 -8.01 4.68
C THR A 55 17.39 -9.43 4.22
N ALA A 56 18.16 -10.44 4.63
CA ALA A 56 17.87 -11.84 4.34
C ALA A 56 16.93 -12.52 5.36
N ALA A 57 16.56 -11.83 6.46
CA ALA A 57 15.72 -12.42 7.51
C ALA A 57 14.34 -12.84 6.99
N GLY A 58 13.74 -12.07 6.09
CA GLY A 58 12.44 -12.37 5.48
C GLY A 58 12.46 -13.68 4.68
N GLU A 59 13.48 -13.89 3.85
CA GLU A 59 13.67 -15.11 3.06
C GLU A 59 13.87 -16.33 3.96
N ARG A 60 14.70 -16.19 5.00
CA ARG A 60 14.90 -17.27 5.97
C ARG A 60 13.62 -17.60 6.75
N ALA A 61 12.86 -16.57 7.14
CA ALA A 61 11.58 -16.75 7.82
C ALA A 61 10.55 -17.43 6.91
N HIS A 62 10.52 -17.08 5.61
CA HIS A 62 9.68 -17.75 4.62
C HIS A 62 10.06 -19.22 4.46
N ALA A 63 11.34 -19.53 4.29
CA ALA A 63 11.82 -20.90 4.17
C ALA A 63 11.55 -21.75 5.44
N ALA A 64 11.58 -21.14 6.63
CA ALA A 64 11.27 -21.79 7.88
C ALA A 64 9.77 -22.04 8.11
N GLY A 65 8.91 -21.29 7.42
CA GLY A 65 7.45 -21.46 7.48
C GLY A 65 6.70 -20.25 6.95
N HIS A 66 5.73 -20.49 6.09
CA HIS A 66 4.89 -19.49 5.45
C HIS A 66 3.45 -19.99 5.29
N LEU A 67 2.52 -19.12 4.89
CA LEU A 67 1.16 -19.51 4.53
C LEU A 67 1.23 -20.44 3.29
N PRO A 68 0.44 -21.51 3.20
CA PRO A 68 0.49 -22.44 2.08
C PRO A 68 0.39 -21.73 0.73
N GLY A 69 1.38 -22.02 -0.13
CA GLY A 69 1.46 -21.44 -1.47
C GLY A 69 1.83 -19.94 -1.54
N ALA A 70 2.27 -19.32 -0.44
CA ALA A 70 2.69 -17.92 -0.42
C ALA A 70 4.05 -17.73 -1.09
N PHE A 71 4.14 -16.79 -2.04
CA PHE A 71 5.40 -16.34 -2.62
C PHE A 71 6.03 -15.24 -1.76
N HIS A 72 7.35 -15.31 -1.55
CA HIS A 72 8.07 -14.23 -0.89
C HIS A 72 8.44 -13.13 -1.89
N LEU A 73 8.12 -11.87 -1.54
CA LEU A 73 8.60 -10.69 -2.26
C LEU A 73 9.51 -9.86 -1.35
N HIS A 74 10.76 -9.72 -1.76
CA HIS A 74 11.79 -9.01 -1.03
C HIS A 74 11.68 -7.50 -1.25
N LEU A 75 11.74 -6.69 -0.17
CA LEU A 75 11.56 -5.25 -0.25
C LEU A 75 12.53 -4.57 -1.21
N ASP A 76 13.83 -4.89 -1.14
CA ASP A 76 14.86 -4.23 -1.95
C ASP A 76 14.88 -4.69 -3.40
N ARG A 77 14.58 -5.98 -3.67
CA ARG A 77 14.69 -6.55 -5.03
C ARG A 77 13.39 -6.47 -5.82
N ASP A 78 12.27 -6.79 -5.15
CA ASP A 78 10.99 -7.03 -5.83
C ASP A 78 10.02 -5.85 -5.66
N LEU A 79 10.14 -5.11 -4.54
CA LEU A 79 9.23 -3.99 -4.20
C LEU A 79 9.91 -2.63 -4.29
N SER A 80 11.18 -2.58 -4.75
CA SER A 80 11.94 -1.34 -4.92
C SER A 80 12.64 -1.31 -6.27
N GLY A 81 12.85 -0.11 -6.78
CA GLY A 81 13.62 0.15 -7.99
C GLY A 81 15.05 0.63 -7.69
N PRO A 82 15.81 1.01 -8.72
CA PRO A 82 17.14 1.56 -8.59
C PRO A 82 17.17 2.77 -7.65
N LYS A 83 18.12 2.79 -6.72
CA LYS A 83 18.27 3.88 -5.72
C LYS A 83 18.78 5.20 -6.34
N GLN A 84 19.25 5.17 -7.57
CA GLN A 84 19.68 6.34 -8.34
C GLN A 84 18.87 6.47 -9.63
N ASP A 85 18.62 7.69 -10.05
CA ASP A 85 18.07 8.00 -11.35
C ASP A 85 19.15 7.94 -12.44
N ALA A 86 18.78 8.18 -13.71
CA ALA A 86 19.69 8.16 -14.85
C ALA A 86 20.81 9.23 -14.80
N PHE A 87 20.67 10.22 -13.90
CA PHE A 87 21.65 11.31 -13.71
C PHE A 87 22.43 11.17 -12.40
N GLY A 88 22.28 10.03 -11.69
CA GLY A 88 22.95 9.77 -10.41
C GLY A 88 22.26 10.39 -9.20
N GLY A 89 21.10 11.00 -9.36
CA GLY A 89 20.30 11.55 -8.26
C GLY A 89 19.74 10.44 -7.36
N PHE A 90 19.89 10.58 -6.04
CA PHE A 90 19.40 9.60 -5.08
C PHE A 90 17.87 9.70 -4.95
N ARG A 91 17.18 8.59 -5.13
CA ARG A 91 15.71 8.46 -5.14
C ARG A 91 15.12 7.95 -3.82
N GLY A 92 15.93 7.89 -2.77
CA GLY A 92 15.54 7.29 -1.49
C GLY A 92 16.01 5.83 -1.33
N ARG A 93 15.81 5.26 -0.12
CA ARG A 93 16.24 3.88 0.17
C ARG A 93 15.41 2.81 -0.54
N HIS A 94 14.10 3.05 -0.72
CA HIS A 94 13.17 2.11 -1.36
C HIS A 94 12.30 2.83 -2.41
N PRO A 95 12.90 3.36 -3.49
CA PRO A 95 12.15 4.04 -4.54
C PRO A 95 11.18 3.05 -5.21
N LEU A 96 10.13 3.55 -5.85
CA LEU A 96 9.25 2.69 -6.63
C LEU A 96 10.00 2.10 -7.82
N PRO A 97 9.80 0.82 -8.14
CA PRO A 97 10.27 0.23 -9.39
C PRO A 97 9.50 0.81 -10.59
N GLU A 98 9.92 0.49 -11.81
CA GLU A 98 9.08 0.75 -12.97
C GLU A 98 7.82 -0.13 -12.91
N ARG A 99 6.67 0.42 -13.32
CA ARG A 99 5.36 -0.26 -13.23
C ARG A 99 5.34 -1.59 -13.98
N GLU A 100 5.92 -1.60 -15.16
CA GLU A 100 6.03 -2.76 -16.04
C GLU A 100 6.92 -3.85 -15.42
N ALA A 101 8.02 -3.47 -14.78
CA ALA A 101 8.92 -4.40 -14.10
C ALA A 101 8.22 -5.07 -12.90
N PHE A 102 7.51 -4.30 -12.09
CA PHE A 102 6.75 -4.87 -10.96
C PHE A 102 5.58 -5.76 -11.45
N ALA A 103 4.88 -5.35 -12.50
CA ALA A 103 3.83 -6.19 -13.10
C ALA A 103 4.39 -7.50 -13.66
N ALA A 104 5.60 -7.49 -14.26
CA ALA A 104 6.28 -8.69 -14.73
C ALA A 104 6.68 -9.62 -13.57
N THR A 105 7.17 -9.08 -12.44
CA THR A 105 7.43 -9.84 -11.21
C THR A 105 6.16 -10.57 -10.74
N LEU A 106 5.03 -9.87 -10.69
CA LEU A 106 3.75 -10.46 -10.29
C LEU A 106 3.25 -11.51 -11.30
N ALA A 107 3.40 -11.26 -12.61
CA ALA A 107 3.06 -12.21 -13.65
C ALA A 107 3.87 -13.51 -13.53
N ALA A 108 5.18 -13.41 -13.22
CA ALA A 108 6.04 -14.58 -13.07
C ALA A 108 5.58 -15.53 -11.96
N ILE A 109 4.93 -15.02 -10.92
CA ILE A 109 4.35 -15.81 -9.81
C ILE A 109 2.87 -16.13 -9.99
N GLY A 110 2.33 -15.98 -11.20
CA GLY A 110 0.98 -16.41 -11.55
C GLY A 110 -0.12 -15.37 -11.35
N MET A 111 0.20 -14.08 -11.27
CA MET A 111 -0.80 -13.02 -11.22
C MET A 111 -1.52 -12.87 -12.55
N THR A 112 -2.83 -12.69 -12.50
CA THR A 112 -3.69 -12.46 -13.66
C THR A 112 -4.68 -11.34 -13.38
N PRO A 113 -5.26 -10.70 -14.41
CA PRO A 113 -6.30 -9.70 -14.22
C PRO A 113 -7.47 -10.26 -13.38
N GLY A 114 -7.91 -9.48 -12.40
CA GLY A 114 -9.05 -9.85 -11.55
C GLY A 114 -8.77 -10.92 -10.48
N ARG A 115 -7.59 -11.53 -10.41
CA ARG A 115 -7.21 -12.42 -9.31
C ARG A 115 -7.04 -11.62 -8.02
N LEU A 116 -7.63 -12.08 -6.92
CA LEU A 116 -7.38 -11.48 -5.60
C LEU A 116 -5.93 -11.76 -5.19
N LEU A 117 -5.24 -10.72 -4.70
CA LEU A 117 -3.95 -10.85 -4.03
C LEU A 117 -4.10 -10.51 -2.54
N VAL A 118 -3.53 -11.34 -1.68
CA VAL A 118 -3.46 -11.08 -0.24
C VAL A 118 -2.01 -11.01 0.20
N ALA A 119 -1.61 -9.89 0.77
CA ALA A 119 -0.26 -9.70 1.32
C ALA A 119 -0.27 -9.83 2.85
N TYR A 120 0.80 -10.37 3.40
CA TYR A 120 1.03 -10.38 4.84
C TYR A 120 2.51 -10.14 5.17
N ASP A 121 2.78 -9.76 6.40
CA ASP A 121 4.12 -9.72 6.98
C ASP A 121 4.11 -10.17 8.45
N ALA A 122 5.19 -9.91 9.19
CA ALA A 122 5.31 -10.13 10.64
C ALA A 122 5.76 -8.84 11.35
N ALA A 123 5.48 -7.70 10.76
CA ALA A 123 5.93 -6.37 11.20
C ALA A 123 4.77 -5.37 11.18
N ASP A 124 3.66 -5.77 11.81
CA ASP A 124 2.48 -4.91 12.01
C ASP A 124 1.83 -4.43 10.68
N GLY A 125 2.04 -5.15 9.57
CA GLY A 125 1.45 -4.83 8.27
C GLY A 125 2.21 -3.78 7.44
N MET A 126 3.38 -3.30 7.89
CA MET A 126 4.06 -2.18 7.23
C MET A 126 4.60 -2.52 5.83
N TYR A 127 5.07 -3.74 5.61
CA TYR A 127 5.55 -4.21 4.30
C TYR A 127 4.40 -4.70 3.42
N ALA A 128 3.42 -5.37 4.01
CA ALA A 128 2.21 -5.79 3.32
C ALA A 128 1.40 -4.60 2.79
N ALA A 129 1.34 -3.50 3.54
CA ALA A 129 0.71 -2.25 3.09
C ALA A 129 1.43 -1.64 1.86
N ARG A 130 2.76 -1.82 1.74
CA ARG A 130 3.51 -1.40 0.56
C ARG A 130 3.07 -2.21 -0.67
N VAL A 131 2.93 -3.54 -0.54
CA VAL A 131 2.41 -4.40 -1.62
C VAL A 131 1.00 -3.97 -2.01
N TRP A 132 0.10 -3.76 -1.04
CA TRP A 132 -1.26 -3.29 -1.27
C TRP A 132 -1.29 -1.98 -2.07
N TRP A 133 -0.50 -0.98 -1.67
CA TRP A 133 -0.44 0.31 -2.35
C TRP A 133 0.11 0.16 -3.79
N MET A 134 1.17 -0.64 -3.96
CA MET A 134 1.78 -0.85 -5.27
C MET A 134 0.85 -1.55 -6.26
N LEU A 135 0.02 -2.52 -5.81
CA LEU A 135 -0.99 -3.14 -6.66
C LEU A 135 -2.02 -2.11 -7.14
N ARG A 136 -2.48 -1.24 -6.24
CA ARG A 136 -3.42 -0.16 -6.58
C ARG A 136 -2.78 0.86 -7.52
N TRP A 137 -1.50 1.14 -7.34
CA TRP A 137 -0.73 1.95 -8.29
C TRP A 137 -0.62 1.29 -9.67
N LEU A 138 -0.63 -0.04 -9.79
CA LEU A 138 -0.76 -0.75 -11.06
C LEU A 138 -2.19 -0.76 -11.62
N GLY A 139 -3.17 -0.17 -10.94
CA GLY A 139 -4.57 -0.17 -11.38
C GLY A 139 -5.36 -1.41 -10.93
N HIS A 140 -4.82 -2.20 -10.00
CA HIS A 140 -5.46 -3.42 -9.51
C HIS A 140 -6.09 -3.20 -8.14
N ASP A 141 -7.43 -3.28 -8.05
CA ASP A 141 -8.21 -3.03 -6.83
C ASP A 141 -8.48 -4.30 -5.99
N ARG A 142 -8.26 -5.48 -6.58
CA ARG A 142 -8.48 -6.76 -5.89
C ARG A 142 -7.25 -7.16 -5.07
N VAL A 143 -6.97 -6.37 -4.05
CA VAL A 143 -5.85 -6.58 -3.13
C VAL A 143 -6.28 -6.31 -1.70
N ALA A 144 -5.85 -7.17 -0.77
CA ALA A 144 -6.09 -7.05 0.66
C ALA A 144 -4.80 -7.34 1.45
N VAL A 145 -4.76 -6.86 2.70
CA VAL A 145 -3.74 -7.21 3.67
C VAL A 145 -4.36 -8.08 4.75
N LEU A 146 -3.64 -9.14 5.15
CA LEU A 146 -4.01 -9.99 6.28
C LEU A 146 -3.81 -9.21 7.57
N ASP A 147 -4.91 -8.84 8.22
CA ASP A 147 -4.88 -8.08 9.47
C ASP A 147 -4.23 -8.86 10.60
N GLY A 148 -3.17 -8.29 11.19
CA GLY A 148 -2.30 -8.93 12.18
C GLY A 148 -1.31 -9.95 11.60
N GLY A 149 -1.19 -10.08 10.28
CA GLY A 149 -0.14 -10.77 9.55
C GLY A 149 0.05 -12.24 9.93
N PHE A 150 1.29 -12.71 9.87
CA PHE A 150 1.66 -14.10 10.14
C PHE A 150 1.26 -14.57 11.53
N ALA A 151 1.43 -13.71 12.55
CA ALA A 151 1.06 -14.04 13.93
C ALA A 151 -0.43 -14.34 14.06
N ALA A 152 -1.27 -13.52 13.40
CA ALA A 152 -2.71 -13.72 13.39
C ALA A 152 -3.16 -15.01 12.71
N TRP A 153 -2.48 -15.38 11.62
CA TRP A 153 -2.70 -16.66 10.95
C TRP A 153 -2.41 -17.84 11.86
N GLN A 154 -1.27 -17.82 12.55
CA GLN A 154 -0.88 -18.87 13.49
C GLN A 154 -1.84 -18.96 14.69
N GLN A 155 -2.23 -17.81 15.28
CA GLN A 155 -3.20 -17.76 16.38
C GLN A 155 -4.56 -18.36 16.01
N ALA A 156 -4.98 -18.18 14.75
CA ALA A 156 -6.20 -18.78 14.22
C ALA A 156 -6.05 -20.28 13.85
N GLY A 157 -4.89 -20.90 14.14
CA GLY A 157 -4.62 -22.30 13.79
C GLY A 157 -4.48 -22.54 12.29
N GLY A 158 -4.07 -21.52 11.53
CA GLY A 158 -3.81 -21.64 10.10
C GLY A 158 -2.60 -22.55 9.82
N PRO A 159 -2.64 -23.39 8.79
CA PRO A 159 -1.52 -24.26 8.45
C PRO A 159 -0.31 -23.45 7.99
N VAL A 160 0.88 -23.98 8.29
CA VAL A 160 2.17 -23.42 7.87
C VAL A 160 2.86 -24.43 6.98
N ASP A 161 3.42 -23.97 5.88
CA ASP A 161 4.12 -24.74 4.86
C ASP A 161 5.59 -24.32 4.80
N THR A 162 6.45 -25.21 4.31
CA THR A 162 7.87 -24.98 4.05
C THR A 162 8.24 -25.29 2.59
N ASP A 163 7.30 -25.77 1.80
CA ASP A 163 7.52 -26.10 0.40
C ASP A 163 7.75 -24.83 -0.43
N THR A 164 8.71 -24.89 -1.36
CA THR A 164 8.93 -23.76 -2.29
C THR A 164 7.73 -23.60 -3.20
N PRO A 165 6.98 -22.47 -3.13
CA PRO A 165 5.82 -22.26 -3.97
C PRO A 165 6.23 -22.18 -5.44
N SER A 166 5.47 -22.83 -6.30
CA SER A 166 5.68 -22.79 -7.75
C SER A 166 4.41 -22.34 -8.45
N ALA A 167 4.52 -21.35 -9.31
CA ALA A 167 3.45 -21.03 -10.23
C ALA A 167 3.39 -22.12 -11.32
N ALA A 168 2.30 -22.87 -11.37
CA ALA A 168 2.10 -23.91 -12.39
C ALA A 168 2.23 -23.35 -13.81
N THR A 169 1.87 -22.08 -14.01
CA THR A 169 2.03 -21.33 -15.26
C THR A 169 2.23 -19.85 -14.90
N PRO A 170 3.19 -19.14 -15.50
CA PRO A 170 3.26 -17.69 -15.37
C PRO A 170 1.95 -17.04 -15.79
N GLY A 171 1.52 -16.04 -15.03
CA GLY A 171 0.33 -15.26 -15.33
C GLY A 171 0.58 -14.28 -16.48
N ARG A 172 -0.49 -13.59 -16.87
CA ARG A 172 -0.41 -12.42 -17.75
C ARG A 172 -1.00 -11.23 -17.00
N PHE A 173 -0.16 -10.34 -16.54
CA PHE A 173 -0.57 -9.17 -15.78
C PHE A 173 0.16 -7.94 -16.31
N LEU A 174 -0.58 -6.89 -16.64
CA LEU A 174 -0.07 -5.63 -17.16
C LEU A 174 -0.63 -4.48 -16.33
N PRO A 175 0.12 -3.36 -16.19
CA PRO A 175 -0.38 -2.18 -15.53
C PRO A 175 -1.63 -1.64 -16.23
N GLY A 176 -2.65 -1.31 -15.45
CA GLY A 176 -3.83 -0.57 -15.86
C GLY A 176 -3.74 0.92 -15.51
N GLU A 177 -4.89 1.63 -15.58
CA GLU A 177 -4.98 3.01 -15.10
C GLU A 177 -4.74 3.05 -13.58
N PRO A 178 -3.81 3.88 -13.07
CA PRO A 178 -3.48 3.93 -11.65
C PRO A 178 -4.68 4.33 -10.78
N LEU A 179 -4.86 3.62 -9.67
CA LEU A 179 -5.81 3.99 -8.61
C LEU A 179 -5.15 4.82 -7.50
N GLU A 180 -3.82 4.81 -7.45
CA GLU A 180 -2.99 5.57 -6.51
C GLU A 180 -1.90 6.33 -7.28
N HIS A 181 -1.61 7.56 -6.84
CA HIS A 181 -0.69 8.45 -7.56
C HIS A 181 0.47 8.87 -6.66
N PRO A 182 1.71 8.53 -7.01
CA PRO A 182 2.89 9.03 -6.31
C PRO A 182 3.14 10.50 -6.62
N LEU A 183 3.78 11.18 -5.67
CA LEU A 183 4.24 12.56 -5.78
C LEU A 183 5.77 12.58 -5.84
N GLN A 184 6.36 13.38 -6.70
CA GLN A 184 7.81 13.57 -6.77
C GLN A 184 8.28 14.68 -5.81
N ALA A 185 9.57 14.63 -5.38
CA ALA A 185 10.14 15.61 -4.46
C ALA A 185 9.96 17.06 -4.93
N GLN A 186 10.22 17.33 -6.21
CA GLN A 186 10.09 18.68 -6.77
C GLN A 186 8.64 19.17 -6.79
N GLU A 187 7.68 18.28 -7.06
CA GLU A 187 6.26 18.60 -7.01
C GLU A 187 5.84 18.88 -5.57
N LEU A 188 6.27 18.07 -4.59
CA LEU A 188 6.00 18.31 -3.17
C LEU A 188 6.57 19.65 -2.72
N LEU A 189 7.80 19.99 -3.12
CA LEU A 189 8.44 21.27 -2.78
C LEU A 189 7.56 22.46 -3.19
N THR A 190 6.96 22.42 -4.40
CA THR A 190 6.08 23.51 -4.87
C THR A 190 4.74 23.57 -4.15
N GLN A 191 4.36 22.48 -3.47
CA GLN A 191 3.08 22.36 -2.76
C GLN A 191 3.20 22.53 -1.24
N LEU A 192 4.41 22.74 -0.70
CA LEU A 192 4.60 22.99 0.73
C LEU A 192 3.71 24.16 1.21
N GLY A 193 3.05 23.96 2.35
CA GLY A 193 2.09 24.91 2.90
C GLY A 193 0.69 24.89 2.23
N ARG A 194 0.51 24.20 1.11
CA ARG A 194 -0.78 24.06 0.42
C ARG A 194 -1.41 22.69 0.63
N VAL A 195 -0.58 21.63 0.74
CA VAL A 195 -1.02 20.28 1.06
C VAL A 195 -0.86 19.99 2.54
N ARG A 196 -1.67 19.07 3.06
CA ARG A 196 -1.45 18.45 4.36
C ARG A 196 -0.40 17.37 4.21
N LEU A 197 0.78 17.55 4.80
CA LEU A 197 1.85 16.54 4.77
C LEU A 197 1.85 15.75 6.09
N ILE A 198 1.83 14.42 6.00
CA ILE A 198 1.81 13.51 7.15
C ILE A 198 3.03 12.60 7.11
N ASP A 199 3.81 12.61 8.19
CA ASP A 199 4.99 11.77 8.39
C ASP A 199 4.63 10.56 9.27
N ALA A 200 4.85 9.35 8.74
CA ALA A 200 4.52 8.10 9.42
C ALA A 200 5.65 7.54 10.30
N ARG A 201 6.79 8.23 10.43
CA ARG A 201 7.91 7.81 11.29
C ARG A 201 7.55 7.95 12.78
N ALA A 202 8.34 7.28 13.63
CA ALA A 202 8.29 7.47 15.07
C ALA A 202 8.56 8.94 15.44
N GLY A 203 7.94 9.41 16.53
CA GLY A 203 7.94 10.83 16.91
C GLY A 203 9.34 11.40 17.16
N GLU A 204 10.22 10.62 17.78
CA GLU A 204 11.63 11.02 18.04
C GLU A 204 12.43 11.21 16.74
N ARG A 205 12.15 10.41 15.71
CA ARG A 205 12.75 10.61 14.38
C ARG A 205 12.20 11.85 13.69
N PHE A 206 10.87 12.04 13.79
CA PHE A 206 10.21 13.22 13.23
C PHE A 206 10.75 14.51 13.85
N ARG A 207 10.89 14.59 15.18
CA ARG A 207 11.43 15.79 15.86
C ARG A 207 12.92 15.99 15.63
N GLY A 208 13.62 15.00 15.07
CA GLY A 208 15.05 15.07 14.80
C GLY A 208 15.91 14.83 16.03
N GLU A 209 15.39 14.16 17.05
CA GLU A 209 16.11 13.74 18.26
C GLU A 209 17.01 12.54 17.99
N VAL A 210 16.57 11.66 17.09
CA VAL A 210 17.27 10.43 16.69
C VAL A 210 17.13 10.25 15.17
N GLU A 211 18.22 9.90 14.47
CA GLU A 211 18.17 9.48 13.07
C GLU A 211 19.26 8.46 12.76
N PRO A 212 18.95 7.15 12.87
CA PRO A 212 19.92 6.09 12.65
C PRO A 212 20.09 5.67 11.19
N LEU A 213 19.24 6.14 10.26
CA LEU A 213 19.13 5.60 8.92
C LEU A 213 19.44 6.60 7.80
N ASP A 214 19.21 7.88 8.04
CA ASP A 214 19.30 8.93 7.02
C ASP A 214 20.40 9.94 7.36
N THR A 215 20.83 10.73 6.37
CA THR A 215 21.97 11.65 6.49
C THR A 215 21.71 12.81 7.43
N GLN A 216 20.45 13.21 7.59
CA GLN A 216 20.06 14.34 8.43
C GLN A 216 18.83 13.99 9.27
N ALA A 217 18.80 14.54 10.49
CA ALA A 217 17.67 14.41 11.41
C ALA A 217 16.69 15.58 11.23
N GLY A 218 15.39 15.31 11.44
CA GLY A 218 14.31 16.29 11.33
C GLY A 218 13.18 15.79 10.44
N HIS A 219 12.42 16.74 9.87
CA HIS A 219 11.27 16.46 9.02
C HIS A 219 11.12 17.50 7.91
N ILE A 220 10.24 17.21 6.94
CA ILE A 220 9.88 18.16 5.88
C ILE A 220 9.06 19.30 6.50
N PRO A 221 9.39 20.59 6.23
CA PRO A 221 8.66 21.72 6.83
C PRO A 221 7.16 21.66 6.61
N GLY A 222 6.40 21.93 7.67
CA GLY A 222 4.94 21.90 7.65
C GLY A 222 4.31 20.49 7.76
N ALA A 223 5.11 19.44 7.85
CA ALA A 223 4.61 18.10 8.10
C ALA A 223 4.04 17.97 9.53
N SER A 224 3.01 17.15 9.66
CA SER A 224 2.49 16.65 10.94
C SER A 224 2.89 15.19 11.12
N ASN A 225 3.19 14.81 12.35
CA ASN A 225 3.53 13.41 12.65
C ASN A 225 2.28 12.58 12.95
N ARG A 226 2.15 11.44 12.31
CA ARG A 226 1.27 10.33 12.72
C ARG A 226 2.02 9.03 12.56
N PHE A 227 2.62 8.57 13.63
CA PHE A 227 3.33 7.30 13.67
C PHE A 227 2.41 6.16 13.18
N PHE A 228 2.89 5.34 12.24
CA PHE A 228 2.06 4.31 11.62
C PHE A 228 1.46 3.32 12.61
N LYS A 229 2.15 3.00 13.72
CA LYS A 229 1.62 2.12 14.77
C LYS A 229 0.43 2.72 15.52
N SER A 230 0.18 4.03 15.42
CA SER A 230 -1.03 4.64 15.96
C SER A 230 -2.31 4.18 15.25
N ASN A 231 -2.19 3.49 14.13
CA ASN A 231 -3.33 2.89 13.43
C ASN A 231 -3.75 1.53 14.02
N LEU A 232 -2.97 0.99 14.97
CA LEU A 232 -3.15 -0.35 15.49
C LEU A 232 -3.70 -0.35 16.92
N THR A 233 -4.38 -1.44 17.25
CA THR A 233 -4.70 -1.81 18.63
C THR A 233 -3.46 -2.39 19.33
N PRO A 234 -3.48 -2.56 20.66
CA PRO A 234 -2.38 -3.21 21.38
C PRO A 234 -2.06 -4.63 20.90
N GLU A 235 -3.03 -5.31 20.29
CA GLU A 235 -2.91 -6.66 19.73
C GLU A 235 -2.31 -6.69 18.32
N GLY A 236 -1.89 -5.53 17.79
CA GLY A 236 -1.29 -5.42 16.44
C GLY A 236 -2.29 -5.54 15.28
N ARG A 237 -3.58 -5.32 15.53
CA ARG A 237 -4.63 -5.26 14.52
C ARG A 237 -4.94 -3.81 14.15
N PHE A 238 -5.41 -3.58 12.96
CA PHE A 238 -5.93 -2.26 12.63
C PHE A 238 -7.12 -1.90 13.53
N LYS A 239 -7.15 -0.65 13.98
CA LYS A 239 -8.27 -0.10 14.72
C LYS A 239 -9.56 -0.16 13.88
N PRO A 240 -10.75 -0.17 14.52
CA PRO A 240 -12.02 -0.13 13.81
C PRO A 240 -12.11 1.06 12.82
N PRO A 241 -12.74 0.88 11.64
CA PRO A 241 -12.86 1.93 10.62
C PRO A 241 -13.40 3.26 11.15
N ALA A 242 -14.39 3.22 12.04
CA ALA A 242 -14.99 4.42 12.63
C ALA A 242 -13.97 5.23 13.46
N GLN A 243 -13.17 4.54 14.29
CA GLN A 243 -12.14 5.17 15.10
C GLN A 243 -11.03 5.77 14.23
N LEU A 244 -10.54 5.03 13.22
CA LEU A 244 -9.55 5.55 12.28
C LEU A 244 -10.08 6.75 11.50
N ARG A 245 -11.36 6.72 11.08
CA ARG A 245 -12.00 7.85 10.42
C ARG A 245 -12.01 9.09 11.29
N GLU A 246 -12.37 8.98 12.55
CA GLU A 246 -12.38 10.09 13.50
C GLU A 246 -10.97 10.66 13.69
N GLU A 247 -10.00 9.80 14.01
CA GLU A 247 -8.60 10.20 14.25
C GLU A 247 -7.97 10.86 13.01
N PHE A 248 -8.18 10.31 11.81
CA PHE A 248 -7.65 10.91 10.58
C PHE A 248 -8.39 12.18 10.21
N THR A 249 -9.71 12.26 10.35
CA THR A 249 -10.47 13.48 10.04
C THR A 249 -9.98 14.67 10.86
N ALA A 250 -9.69 14.45 12.16
CA ALA A 250 -9.10 15.48 13.03
C ALA A 250 -7.71 15.94 12.53
N LEU A 251 -6.92 15.03 11.95
CA LEU A 251 -5.56 15.33 11.45
C LEU A 251 -5.57 16.01 10.09
N LEU A 252 -6.49 15.64 9.19
CA LEU A 252 -6.52 16.10 7.80
C LEU A 252 -6.87 17.60 7.68
N GLY A 253 -7.68 18.12 8.59
CA GLY A 253 -8.14 19.51 8.54
C GLY A 253 -8.95 19.83 7.27
N PRO A 254 -8.99 21.11 6.84
CA PRO A 254 -9.80 21.54 5.70
C PRO A 254 -9.34 20.99 4.36
N GLN A 255 -8.09 20.52 4.22
CA GLN A 255 -7.57 19.93 2.99
C GLN A 255 -8.23 18.58 2.67
N GLY A 256 -8.76 17.90 3.69
CA GLY A 256 -9.34 16.57 3.55
C GLY A 256 -8.35 15.53 3.03
N ALA A 257 -8.83 14.34 2.69
CA ALA A 257 -7.97 13.26 2.20
C ALA A 257 -7.30 13.62 0.85
N ALA A 258 -8.03 14.19 -0.09
CA ALA A 258 -7.50 14.50 -1.42
C ALA A 258 -6.39 15.57 -1.42
N GLY A 259 -6.38 16.47 -0.43
CA GLY A 259 -5.32 17.47 -0.25
C GLY A 259 -4.15 16.99 0.63
N THR A 260 -4.08 15.69 0.92
CA THR A 260 -3.09 15.12 1.83
C THR A 260 -2.04 14.28 1.11
N VAL A 261 -0.79 14.42 1.54
CA VAL A 261 0.36 13.63 1.08
C VAL A 261 0.96 12.89 2.28
N HIS A 262 1.20 11.60 2.13
CA HIS A 262 1.88 10.79 3.13
C HIS A 262 3.33 10.53 2.74
N GLN A 263 4.21 10.60 3.71
CA GLN A 263 5.62 10.23 3.61
C GLN A 263 6.08 9.53 4.91
N CYS A 264 7.26 8.92 4.90
CA CYS A 264 7.90 8.34 6.07
C CYS A 264 9.43 8.39 5.96
N GLY A 265 10.14 7.35 6.32
CA GLY A 265 11.57 7.24 6.06
C GLY A 265 11.91 6.95 4.58
N SER A 266 11.16 6.06 3.93
CA SER A 266 11.46 5.56 2.58
C SER A 266 10.23 5.10 1.79
N GLY A 267 9.04 5.63 2.09
CA GLY A 267 7.80 5.34 1.38
C GLY A 267 7.17 3.98 1.70
N VAL A 268 7.60 3.31 2.76
CA VAL A 268 7.06 2.00 3.19
C VAL A 268 5.94 2.19 4.21
N THR A 269 6.24 2.72 5.40
CA THR A 269 5.24 2.91 6.47
C THR A 269 4.21 4.02 6.17
N ALA A 270 4.48 4.89 5.20
CA ALA A 270 3.48 5.81 4.67
C ALA A 270 2.32 5.07 3.99
N CYS A 271 2.59 3.93 3.33
CA CYS A 271 1.55 3.08 2.76
C CYS A 271 0.63 2.48 3.83
N HIS A 272 1.14 2.25 5.05
CA HIS A 272 0.33 1.79 6.17
C HIS A 272 -0.70 2.84 6.62
N ASN A 273 -0.33 4.14 6.66
CA ASN A 273 -1.29 5.20 6.91
C ASN A 273 -2.33 5.30 5.79
N LEU A 274 -1.92 5.16 4.52
CA LEU A 274 -2.83 5.15 3.36
C LEU A 274 -3.79 3.96 3.40
N LEU A 275 -3.32 2.77 3.77
CA LEU A 275 -4.16 1.58 3.98
C LEU A 275 -5.18 1.81 5.10
N ALA A 276 -4.76 2.37 6.24
CA ALA A 276 -5.63 2.69 7.36
C ALA A 276 -6.71 3.72 6.97
N MET A 277 -6.35 4.76 6.21
CA MET A 277 -7.29 5.74 5.68
C MET A 277 -8.28 5.10 4.70
N HIS A 278 -7.79 4.26 3.78
CA HIS A 278 -8.65 3.54 2.84
C HIS A 278 -9.65 2.63 3.58
N HIS A 279 -9.19 1.89 4.59
CA HIS A 279 -10.03 1.08 5.46
C HIS A 279 -11.09 1.91 6.20
N ALA A 280 -10.75 3.14 6.57
CA ALA A 280 -11.67 4.11 7.17
C ALA A 280 -12.61 4.80 6.15
N GLY A 281 -12.51 4.49 4.85
CA GLY A 281 -13.26 5.12 3.77
C GLY A 281 -12.80 6.56 3.46
N LEU A 282 -11.56 6.91 3.77
CA LEU A 282 -10.91 8.19 3.46
C LEU A 282 -9.91 7.95 2.31
N THR A 283 -10.30 8.28 1.07
CA THR A 283 -9.52 8.00 -0.14
C THR A 283 -9.03 9.28 -0.81
N GLY A 284 -8.08 9.17 -1.74
CA GLY A 284 -7.56 10.27 -2.55
C GLY A 284 -6.28 10.92 -2.04
N SER A 285 -5.75 10.48 -0.89
CA SER A 285 -4.41 10.91 -0.44
C SER A 285 -3.32 10.33 -1.31
N ARG A 286 -2.22 11.06 -1.45
CA ARG A 286 -1.08 10.67 -2.30
C ARG A 286 0.11 10.20 -1.46
N LEU A 287 1.00 9.43 -2.06
CA LEU A 287 2.26 8.99 -1.49
C LEU A 287 3.42 9.81 -2.07
N TYR A 288 4.31 10.32 -1.21
CA TYR A 288 5.65 10.71 -1.61
C TYR A 288 6.61 9.54 -1.32
N PRO A 289 6.95 8.72 -2.34
CA PRO A 289 7.69 7.48 -2.12
C PRO A 289 9.15 7.68 -1.75
N GLY A 290 9.83 8.73 -2.25
CA GLY A 290 11.21 9.06 -1.88
C GLY A 290 11.37 9.39 -0.41
N SER A 291 10.35 10.01 0.18
CA SER A 291 10.22 10.26 1.61
C SER A 291 11.42 10.98 2.23
N TRP A 292 11.63 10.85 3.53
CA TRP A 292 12.72 11.53 4.22
C TRP A 292 14.10 11.15 3.68
N SER A 293 14.33 9.89 3.27
CA SER A 293 15.62 9.45 2.76
C SER A 293 16.06 10.18 1.48
N GLU A 294 15.13 10.42 0.55
CA GLU A 294 15.41 11.23 -0.64
C GLU A 294 15.51 12.73 -0.28
N TRP A 295 14.56 13.22 0.51
CA TRP A 295 14.46 14.62 0.87
C TRP A 295 15.69 15.11 1.63
N SER A 296 16.09 14.40 2.69
CA SER A 296 17.24 14.78 3.54
C SER A 296 18.60 14.63 2.86
N ALA A 297 18.71 13.80 1.84
CA ALA A 297 19.92 13.65 1.05
C ALA A 297 20.17 14.80 0.07
N ASN A 298 19.16 15.61 -0.23
CA ASN A 298 19.30 16.75 -1.13
C ASN A 298 19.54 18.05 -0.34
N PRO A 299 20.75 18.61 -0.35
CA PRO A 299 21.09 19.81 0.46
C PRO A 299 20.36 21.07 0.04
N ARG A 300 19.64 21.06 -1.10
CA ARG A 300 18.84 22.19 -1.58
C ARG A 300 17.41 22.19 -1.04
N LEU A 301 16.98 21.11 -0.38
CA LEU A 301 15.63 21.00 0.16
C LEU A 301 15.60 21.48 1.63
N PRO A 302 14.53 22.21 2.03
CA PRO A 302 14.42 22.73 3.38
C PRO A 302 14.14 21.62 4.40
N LEU A 303 14.67 21.78 5.61
CA LEU A 303 14.48 20.88 6.74
C LEU A 303 13.93 21.64 7.95
N ALA A 304 13.16 20.95 8.80
CA ALA A 304 12.69 21.44 10.09
C ALA A 304 13.02 20.44 11.20
N LYS A 305 13.04 20.90 12.45
CA LYS A 305 13.21 20.12 13.68
C LYS A 305 12.25 20.62 14.76
N GLY A 306 11.92 19.76 15.73
CA GLY A 306 11.02 20.07 16.84
C GLY A 306 9.61 19.53 16.71
#